data_c07279fc07da60a8b468184dd763b9d5
#
_entry.id   c07279fc07da60a8b468184dd763b9d5
#
_cell.length_a   1.000
_cell.length_b   1.000
_cell.length_c   1.000
_cell.angle_alpha   90.00
_cell.angle_beta   90.00
_cell.angle_gamma   90.00
#
_symmetry.space_group_name_H-M   'P 1'
#
loop_
_entity.id
_entity.type
_entity.pdbx_description
1 polymer ?
#
loop_
_entity_poly.entity_id
_entity_poly.type
_entity_poly.pdbx_seq_one_letter_code
_entity_poly.pdbx_strand_id
1 'polypeptide(L)'
;TLVNLQKDFNPKKENINNKIKIKFFPDLDLGDDAFLDTAAIINNLDLVISNDTSIVHLAGALGKPVWNVLNYDSDWRWFLNDNKSLWYPTMLLFRQKTEGSWKEPFDEIKSYLINNMLKSNI
;
A
#
# COMPACT_ATOMS: atom_id res chain seq x y z
N THR A 1 -0.75 12.63 -6.33
CA THR A 1 -2.18 12.31 -6.19
C THR A 1 -2.33 11.06 -5.35
N LEU A 2 -3.25 11.07 -4.38
CA LEU A 2 -3.60 9.89 -3.59
C LEU A 2 -4.85 9.23 -4.20
N VAL A 3 -4.80 7.90 -4.27
CA VAL A 3 -5.89 7.06 -4.77
C VAL A 3 -6.23 6.03 -3.71
N ASN A 4 -7.50 5.91 -3.33
CA ASN A 4 -7.97 4.88 -2.42
C ASN A 4 -8.48 3.67 -3.22
N LEU A 5 -8.00 2.48 -2.88
CA LEU A 5 -8.38 1.21 -3.51
C LEU A 5 -9.29 0.35 -2.61
N GLN A 6 -9.71 0.87 -1.46
CA GLN A 6 -10.62 0.14 -0.58
C GLN A 6 -12.01 0.10 -1.20
N LYS A 7 -12.59 -1.09 -1.20
CA LYS A 7 -14.01 -1.28 -1.51
C LYS A 7 -14.85 -0.60 -0.42
N ASP A 8 -15.96 0.00 -0.80
CA ASP A 8 -16.89 0.68 0.12
C ASP A 8 -16.29 1.88 0.91
N PHE A 9 -15.21 2.47 0.39
CA PHE A 9 -14.60 3.64 0.99
C PHE A 9 -15.56 4.84 1.02
N ASN A 10 -15.72 5.43 2.20
CA ASN A 10 -16.53 6.63 2.39
C ASN A 10 -15.73 7.70 3.16
N PRO A 11 -15.25 8.76 2.46
CA PRO A 11 -14.41 9.78 3.07
C PRO A 11 -15.06 10.52 4.24
N LYS A 12 -16.40 10.56 4.29
CA LYS A 12 -17.14 11.19 5.40
C LYS A 12 -17.13 10.34 6.67
N LYS A 13 -17.07 9.00 6.53
CA LYS A 13 -17.01 8.07 7.66
C LYS A 13 -15.58 7.91 8.20
N GLU A 14 -14.58 8.11 7.37
CA GLU A 14 -13.16 7.86 7.71
C GLU A 14 -12.48 9.06 8.38
N ASN A 15 -13.20 10.11 8.73
CA ASN A 15 -12.66 11.32 9.37
C ASN A 15 -11.40 11.89 8.69
N ILE A 16 -11.31 11.78 7.38
CA ILE A 16 -10.14 12.24 6.63
C ILE A 16 -10.09 13.76 6.65
N ASN A 17 -8.91 14.29 6.93
CA ASN A 17 -8.68 15.72 6.90
C ASN A 17 -9.06 16.29 5.51
N ASN A 18 -10.01 17.23 5.47
CA ASN A 18 -10.52 17.86 4.26
C ASN A 18 -9.44 18.55 3.38
N LYS A 19 -8.23 18.74 3.91
CA LYS A 19 -7.08 19.25 3.16
C LYS A 19 -6.45 18.21 2.24
N ILE A 20 -6.73 16.91 2.46
CA ILE A 20 -6.16 15.81 1.68
C ILE A 20 -7.17 15.42 0.60
N LYS A 21 -6.80 15.62 -0.66
CA LYS A 21 -7.60 15.19 -1.80
C LYS A 21 -7.28 13.73 -2.12
N ILE A 22 -8.28 12.86 -1.94
CA ILE A 22 -8.19 11.43 -2.27
C ILE A 22 -9.17 11.13 -3.40
N LYS A 23 -8.68 10.52 -4.47
CA LYS A 23 -9.54 9.92 -5.49
C LYS A 23 -10.01 8.54 -5.01
N PHE A 24 -11.26 8.22 -5.25
CA PHE A 24 -11.83 6.90 -4.95
C PHE A 24 -12.85 6.52 -6.02
N PHE A 25 -13.16 5.25 -6.08
CA PHE A 25 -14.05 4.67 -7.09
C PHE A 25 -15.17 3.92 -6.37
N PRO A 26 -16.39 4.48 -6.30
CA PRO A 26 -17.49 3.86 -5.54
C PRO A 26 -17.94 2.52 -6.12
N ASP A 27 -17.75 2.31 -7.42
CA ASP A 27 -18.19 1.12 -8.14
C ASP A 27 -17.05 0.14 -8.43
N LEU A 28 -15.97 0.20 -7.63
CA LEU A 28 -14.79 -0.61 -7.81
C LEU A 28 -15.12 -2.13 -7.68
N ASP A 29 -14.79 -2.89 -8.71
CA ASP A 29 -14.95 -4.35 -8.74
C ASP A 29 -16.37 -4.84 -8.38
N LEU A 30 -17.41 -4.16 -8.85
CA LEU A 30 -18.81 -4.56 -8.64
C LEU A 30 -19.27 -5.67 -9.60
N GLY A 31 -18.54 -5.95 -10.67
CA GLY A 31 -18.85 -6.97 -11.64
C GLY A 31 -18.43 -8.38 -11.21
N ASP A 32 -18.66 -9.34 -12.10
CA ASP A 32 -18.26 -10.73 -11.90
C ASP A 32 -16.74 -10.96 -11.99
N ASP A 33 -16.02 -9.99 -12.57
CA ASP A 33 -14.57 -10.01 -12.77
C ASP A 33 -13.85 -9.35 -11.60
N ALA A 34 -13.82 -10.02 -10.45
CA ALA A 34 -13.17 -9.54 -9.25
C ALA A 34 -11.72 -9.10 -9.51
N PHE A 35 -11.32 -7.95 -8.95
CA PHE A 35 -10.00 -7.34 -9.09
C PHE A 35 -9.61 -6.80 -10.47
N LEU A 36 -10.44 -6.87 -11.48
CA LEU A 36 -10.07 -6.38 -12.81
C LEU A 36 -9.92 -4.85 -12.83
N ASP A 37 -10.88 -4.15 -12.24
CA ASP A 37 -10.83 -2.69 -12.11
C ASP A 37 -9.66 -2.26 -11.21
N THR A 38 -9.48 -2.93 -10.07
CA THR A 38 -8.37 -2.69 -9.16
C THR A 38 -7.03 -2.91 -9.86
N ALA A 39 -6.86 -3.96 -10.65
CA ALA A 39 -5.64 -4.21 -11.43
C ALA A 39 -5.38 -3.11 -12.46
N ALA A 40 -6.42 -2.67 -13.17
CA ALA A 40 -6.31 -1.57 -14.14
C ALA A 40 -5.87 -0.27 -13.48
N ILE A 41 -6.41 0.05 -12.31
CA ILE A 41 -5.99 1.23 -11.54
C ILE A 41 -4.54 1.09 -11.08
N ILE A 42 -4.18 -0.05 -10.47
CA ILE A 42 -2.82 -0.34 -9.98
C ILE A 42 -1.79 -0.16 -11.10
N ASN A 43 -2.10 -0.59 -12.31
CA ASN A 43 -1.21 -0.43 -13.48
C ASN A 43 -0.88 1.04 -13.81
N ASN A 44 -1.71 1.97 -13.37
CA ASN A 44 -1.52 3.41 -13.56
C ASN A 44 -0.97 4.13 -12.32
N LEU A 45 -0.65 3.42 -11.26
CA LEU A 45 -0.04 3.99 -10.05
C LEU A 45 1.49 3.89 -10.09
N ASP A 46 2.15 4.84 -9.44
CA ASP A 46 3.61 4.85 -9.27
C ASP A 46 4.03 3.97 -8.08
N LEU A 47 3.19 3.87 -7.06
CA LEU A 47 3.45 3.14 -5.83
C LEU A 47 2.13 2.68 -5.19
N VAL A 48 2.12 1.49 -4.64
CA VAL A 48 1.03 0.96 -3.82
C VAL A 48 1.53 0.82 -2.37
N ILE A 49 0.81 1.42 -1.42
CA ILE A 49 1.07 1.25 0.01
C ILE A 49 -0.17 0.60 0.61
N SER A 50 -0.01 -0.56 1.21
CA SER A 50 -1.11 -1.30 1.82
C SER A 50 -0.60 -2.20 2.95
N ASN A 51 -1.49 -2.62 3.83
CA ASN A 51 -1.23 -3.71 4.75
C ASN A 51 -1.32 -5.07 4.02
N ASP A 52 -1.01 -6.16 4.73
CA ASP A 52 -1.03 -7.52 4.20
C ASP A 52 -2.45 -7.97 3.79
N THR A 53 -2.80 -7.67 2.56
CA THR A 53 -4.08 -7.98 1.93
C THR A 53 -3.88 -8.44 0.48
N SER A 54 -4.95 -8.90 -0.18
CA SER A 54 -4.91 -9.26 -1.60
C SER A 54 -4.32 -8.18 -2.52
N ILE A 55 -4.42 -6.91 -2.14
CA ILE A 55 -3.92 -5.77 -2.92
C ILE A 55 -2.40 -5.81 -3.07
N VAL A 56 -1.66 -6.13 -2.02
CA VAL A 56 -0.18 -6.21 -2.11
C VAL A 56 0.26 -7.35 -3.01
N HIS A 57 -0.45 -8.46 -2.99
CA HIS A 57 -0.17 -9.59 -3.87
C HIS A 57 -0.48 -9.26 -5.33
N LEU A 58 -1.61 -8.63 -5.59
CA LEU A 58 -1.99 -8.21 -6.94
C LEU A 58 -0.98 -7.20 -7.50
N ALA A 59 -0.64 -6.18 -6.74
CA ALA A 59 0.33 -5.16 -7.16
C ALA A 59 1.73 -5.75 -7.36
N GLY A 60 2.18 -6.65 -6.48
CA GLY A 60 3.44 -7.37 -6.61
C GLY A 60 3.49 -8.26 -7.85
N ALA A 61 2.41 -8.99 -8.15
CA ALA A 61 2.27 -9.82 -9.34
C ALA A 61 2.29 -8.98 -10.64
N LEU A 62 1.75 -7.77 -10.59
CA LEU A 62 1.80 -6.81 -11.70
C LEU A 62 3.17 -6.09 -11.83
N GLY A 63 4.14 -6.41 -10.97
CA GLY A 63 5.47 -5.82 -10.99
C GLY A 63 5.52 -4.35 -10.56
N LYS A 64 4.49 -3.86 -9.88
CA LYS A 64 4.45 -2.48 -9.39
C LYS A 64 5.26 -2.33 -8.10
N PRO A 65 5.85 -1.14 -7.85
CA PRO A 65 6.41 -0.85 -6.54
C PRO A 65 5.35 -0.97 -5.45
N VAL A 66 5.64 -1.79 -4.43
CA VAL A 66 4.73 -2.04 -3.31
C VAL A 66 5.47 -1.82 -1.99
N TRP A 67 4.84 -1.11 -1.08
CA TRP A 67 5.25 -0.99 0.30
C TRP A 67 4.21 -1.66 1.19
N ASN A 68 4.55 -2.85 1.66
CA ASN A 68 3.67 -3.68 2.48
C ASN A 68 3.92 -3.39 3.96
N VAL A 69 2.87 -2.93 4.65
CA VAL A 69 2.93 -2.56 6.07
C VAL A 69 2.44 -3.73 6.90
N LEU A 70 3.33 -4.30 7.70
CA LEU A 70 3.12 -5.55 8.40
C LEU A 70 2.91 -5.36 9.90
N ASN A 71 2.02 -6.17 10.45
CA ASN A 71 1.86 -6.35 11.89
C ASN A 71 3.15 -6.90 12.51
N TYR A 72 3.23 -6.83 13.84
CA TYR A 72 4.30 -7.44 14.63
C TYR A 72 4.36 -8.96 14.37
N ASP A 73 3.22 -9.66 14.48
CA ASP A 73 3.05 -11.06 14.09
C ASP A 73 2.61 -11.17 12.64
N SER A 74 3.52 -10.89 11.71
CA SER A 74 3.23 -10.99 10.29
C SER A 74 3.22 -12.44 9.81
N ASP A 75 2.51 -12.70 8.71
CA ASP A 75 2.45 -14.01 8.06
C ASP A 75 3.86 -14.54 7.70
N TRP A 76 4.04 -15.85 7.77
CA TRP A 76 5.30 -16.54 7.50
C TRP A 76 5.92 -16.19 6.14
N ARG A 77 5.12 -15.84 5.15
CA ARG A 77 5.58 -15.44 3.80
C ARG A 77 6.55 -14.28 3.83
N TRP A 78 6.46 -13.45 4.85
CA TRP A 78 7.25 -12.22 4.94
C TRP A 78 8.54 -12.37 5.74
N PHE A 79 8.78 -13.55 6.33
CA PHE A 79 9.91 -13.82 7.22
C PHE A 79 10.03 -12.83 8.39
N LEU A 80 11.08 -12.89 9.18
CA LEU A 80 11.20 -12.06 10.37
C LEU A 80 12.13 -10.85 10.21
N ASN A 81 13.19 -10.98 9.43
CA ASN A 81 14.29 -10.02 9.45
C ASN A 81 14.53 -9.29 8.12
N ASP A 82 13.83 -9.67 7.06
CA ASP A 82 14.01 -9.05 5.76
C ASP A 82 13.08 -7.85 5.56
N ASN A 83 13.60 -6.81 4.90
CA ASN A 83 12.84 -5.67 4.44
C ASN A 83 12.43 -5.78 2.96
N LYS A 84 12.72 -6.91 2.33
CA LYS A 84 12.36 -7.23 0.94
C LYS A 84 11.57 -8.52 0.90
N SER A 85 10.60 -8.57 0.01
CA SER A 85 9.88 -9.80 -0.29
C SER A 85 10.72 -10.72 -1.17
N LEU A 86 10.73 -12.02 -0.87
CA LEU A 86 11.29 -13.04 -1.76
C LEU A 86 10.35 -13.36 -2.93
N TRP A 87 9.07 -13.09 -2.77
CA TRP A 87 8.04 -13.41 -3.77
C TRP A 87 7.88 -12.33 -4.84
N TYR A 88 8.07 -11.05 -4.43
CA TYR A 88 7.85 -9.90 -5.29
C TYR A 88 9.07 -8.96 -5.25
N PRO A 89 9.90 -8.95 -6.30
CA PRO A 89 11.15 -8.15 -6.31
C PRO A 89 10.96 -6.65 -6.12
N THR A 90 9.75 -6.14 -6.42
CA THR A 90 9.40 -4.72 -6.31
C THR A 90 8.78 -4.34 -4.96
N MET A 91 8.68 -5.29 -4.02
CA MET A 91 8.02 -5.08 -2.73
C MET A 91 9.02 -4.84 -1.60
N LEU A 92 8.81 -3.76 -0.85
CA LEU A 92 9.46 -3.48 0.43
C LEU A 92 8.51 -3.76 1.59
N LEU A 93 9.07 -4.22 2.71
CA LEU A 93 8.36 -4.60 3.91
C LEU A 93 8.65 -3.62 5.05
N PHE A 94 7.60 -3.05 5.61
CA PHE A 94 7.66 -2.12 6.74
C PHE A 94 6.93 -2.74 7.94
N ARG A 95 7.66 -3.09 8.99
CA ARG A 95 7.14 -3.90 10.12
C ARG A 95 6.92 -3.08 11.37
N GLN A 96 5.89 -3.44 12.12
CA GLN A 96 5.82 -3.04 13.53
C GLN A 96 7.03 -3.60 14.28
N LYS A 97 7.73 -2.73 15.01
CA LYS A 97 8.83 -3.12 15.91
C LYS A 97 8.33 -3.36 17.34
N THR A 98 7.19 -2.78 17.65
CA THR A 98 6.47 -2.94 18.91
C THR A 98 5.04 -3.35 18.59
N GLU A 99 4.54 -4.40 19.22
CA GLU A 99 3.19 -4.89 19.02
C GLU A 99 2.15 -3.77 19.19
N GLY A 100 1.26 -3.64 18.20
CA GLY A 100 0.21 -2.63 18.19
C GLY A 100 0.67 -1.21 17.83
N SER A 101 1.98 -0.94 17.71
CA SER A 101 2.50 0.38 17.32
C SER A 101 2.66 0.48 15.80
N TRP A 102 1.90 1.37 15.20
CA TRP A 102 2.04 1.72 13.78
C TRP A 102 2.97 2.91 13.54
N LYS A 103 3.48 3.52 14.61
CA LYS A 103 4.30 4.73 14.49
C LYS A 103 5.58 4.46 13.72
N GLU A 104 6.31 3.42 14.09
CA GLU A 104 7.61 3.12 13.50
C GLU A 104 7.55 2.81 11.99
N PRO A 105 6.67 1.89 11.51
CA PRO A 105 6.59 1.63 10.08
C PRO A 105 6.15 2.85 9.27
N PHE A 106 5.26 3.69 9.80
CA PHE A 106 4.85 4.90 9.10
C PHE A 106 5.90 6.02 9.12
N ASP A 107 6.70 6.16 10.17
CA ASP A 107 7.84 7.07 10.21
C ASP A 107 8.91 6.65 9.17
N GLU A 108 9.13 5.35 9.02
CA GLU A 108 10.04 4.79 8.01
C GLU A 108 9.52 5.06 6.60
N ILE A 109 8.24 4.78 6.33
CA ILE A 109 7.58 5.07 5.05
C ILE A 109 7.71 6.56 4.71
N LYS A 110 7.45 7.44 5.66
CA LYS A 110 7.59 8.89 5.48
C LYS A 110 9.01 9.27 5.07
N SER A 111 10.01 8.70 5.72
CA SER A 111 11.42 8.95 5.40
C SER A 111 11.77 8.49 3.98
N TYR A 112 11.30 7.32 3.58
CA TYR A 112 11.48 6.80 2.22
C TYR A 112 10.81 7.68 1.16
N LEU A 113 9.59 8.15 1.41
CA LEU A 113 8.87 9.06 0.50
C LEU A 113 9.64 10.36 0.30
N ILE A 114 10.08 10.99 1.39
CA ILE A 114 10.84 12.24 1.33
C ILE A 114 12.14 12.05 0.53
N ASN A 115 12.89 10.99 0.81
CA ASN A 115 14.15 10.71 0.13
C ASN A 115 13.97 10.43 -1.37
N ASN A 116 12.89 9.77 -1.76
CA ASN A 116 12.60 9.51 -3.17
C ASN A 116 12.11 10.77 -3.90
N MET A 117 11.30 11.60 -3.25
CA MET A 117 10.86 12.88 -3.82
C MET A 117 12.03 13.84 -4.04
N LEU A 118 13.01 13.88 -3.12
CA LEU A 118 14.22 14.69 -3.27
C LEU A 118 15.10 14.21 -4.43
N LYS A 119 15.16 12.91 -4.69
CA LYS A 119 15.93 12.34 -5.81
C LYS A 119 15.28 12.60 -7.17
N SER A 120 13.95 12.69 -7.24
CA SER A 120 13.23 12.94 -8.49
C SER A 120 13.27 14.43 -8.92
N ASN A 121 13.69 15.32 -8.04
CA ASN A 121 13.82 16.77 -8.31
C ASN A 121 15.26 17.20 -8.68
N ILE A 122 16.17 16.24 -8.83
CA ILE A 122 17.54 16.46 -9.32
C ILE A 122 17.65 15.90 -10.73
#